data_da52aa7dffccfd47e704c4810bb3c26c
#
_entry.id   da52aa7dffccfd47e704c4810bb3c26c
#
_cell.length_a   1.000
_cell.length_b   1.000
_cell.length_c   1.000
_cell.angle_alpha   90.00
_cell.angle_beta   90.00
_cell.angle_gamma   90.00
#
_symmetry.space_group_name_H-M   'P 1'
#
loop_
_entity.id
_entity.type
_entity.pdbx_description
1 polymer ?
#
loop_
_entity_poly.entity_id
_entity_poly.type
_entity_poly.pdbx_seq_one_letter_code
_entity_poly.pdbx_strand_id
1 'polypeptide(L)'
;NSQHAFFQLFHQGTKIIPTDFIGFIKPFYSSDLHDLLMANFFAQTEALMNGKEGNYHTDDDTDKKAVYKEFKGNRPSNTILIDKLTPESLGSLLALYEHKTFVQGYIWNIYSFDQFGVEYGKVLANNIKTELQANEIKKHDCSTAILLNHYLKNKSEN
;
A
#
# COMPACT_ATOMS: atom_id res chain seq x y z
N ASN A 1 0.76 -9.38 -11.45
CA ASN A 1 -0.51 -9.16 -10.75
C ASN A 1 -0.61 -7.79 -10.07
N SER A 2 0.48 -7.27 -9.44
CA SER A 2 0.46 -5.97 -8.75
C SER A 2 0.12 -4.77 -9.65
N GLN A 3 0.55 -4.77 -10.91
CA GLN A 3 0.19 -3.73 -11.86
C GLN A 3 -1.32 -3.59 -12.02
N HIS A 4 -2.04 -4.69 -12.19
CA HIS A 4 -3.50 -4.69 -12.32
C HIS A 4 -4.22 -4.29 -11.03
N ALA A 5 -3.61 -4.53 -9.87
CA ALA A 5 -4.23 -4.24 -8.59
C ALA A 5 -4.08 -2.77 -8.15
N PHE A 6 -2.93 -2.13 -8.44
CA PHE A 6 -2.59 -0.87 -7.78
C PHE A 6 -2.27 0.29 -8.73
N PHE A 7 -1.85 0.05 -9.98
CA PHE A 7 -1.33 1.13 -10.83
C PHE A 7 -2.40 2.16 -11.20
N GLN A 8 -3.64 1.74 -11.40
CA GLN A 8 -4.74 2.69 -11.61
C GLN A 8 -4.85 3.69 -10.45
N LEU A 9 -4.72 3.21 -9.21
CA LEU A 9 -4.74 4.05 -8.01
C LEU A 9 -3.53 4.99 -7.95
N PHE A 10 -2.33 4.52 -8.33
CA PHE A 10 -1.13 5.35 -8.34
C PHE A 10 -1.24 6.50 -9.34
N HIS A 11 -1.81 6.26 -10.52
CA HIS A 11 -1.99 7.26 -11.55
C HIS A 11 -3.11 8.25 -11.23
N GLN A 12 -4.28 7.77 -10.85
CA GLN A 12 -5.52 8.57 -10.79
C GLN A 12 -6.11 8.73 -9.39
N GLY A 13 -5.49 8.10 -8.38
CA GLY A 13 -5.95 8.24 -6.99
C GLY A 13 -5.88 9.68 -6.50
N THR A 14 -6.74 10.02 -5.56
CA THR A 14 -6.83 11.35 -4.94
C THR A 14 -5.63 11.70 -4.07
N LYS A 15 -4.91 10.70 -3.57
CA LYS A 15 -3.70 10.87 -2.76
C LYS A 15 -2.46 10.53 -3.57
N ILE A 16 -1.40 11.29 -3.36
CA ILE A 16 -0.08 10.97 -3.90
C ILE A 16 0.53 9.86 -3.03
N ILE A 17 0.89 8.76 -3.68
CA ILE A 17 1.52 7.60 -3.03
C ILE A 17 2.93 7.46 -3.61
N PRO A 18 3.98 7.87 -2.87
CA PRO A 18 5.35 7.66 -3.30
C PRO A 18 5.65 6.17 -3.43
N THR A 19 6.26 5.78 -4.54
CA THR A 19 6.46 4.37 -4.88
C THR A 19 7.94 4.08 -5.13
N ASP A 20 8.45 3.00 -4.57
CA ASP A 20 9.79 2.51 -4.86
C ASP A 20 9.73 1.38 -5.89
N PHE A 21 10.46 1.54 -6.99
CA PHE A 21 10.67 0.53 -8.02
C PHE A 21 12.03 -0.10 -7.82
N ILE A 22 12.07 -1.42 -7.65
CA ILE A 22 13.30 -2.18 -7.44
C ILE A 22 13.51 -3.08 -8.63
N GLY A 23 14.65 -2.95 -9.32
CA GLY A 23 15.03 -3.72 -10.48
C GLY A 23 16.44 -4.28 -10.36
N PHE A 24 16.71 -5.37 -11.08
CA PHE A 24 18.01 -6.02 -11.15
C PHE A 24 18.50 -6.00 -12.59
N ILE A 25 19.71 -5.47 -12.82
CA ILE A 25 20.29 -5.34 -14.16
C ILE A 25 20.55 -6.72 -14.77
N LYS A 26 21.14 -7.62 -13.99
CA LYS A 26 21.50 -8.97 -14.45
C LYS A 26 20.42 -9.97 -14.02
N PRO A 27 19.86 -10.75 -14.94
CA PRO A 27 18.93 -11.81 -14.62
C PRO A 27 19.58 -12.93 -13.82
N PHE A 28 18.76 -13.70 -13.09
CA PHE A 28 19.23 -14.91 -12.42
C PHE A 28 19.53 -16.03 -13.43
N TYR A 29 18.66 -16.11 -14.45
CA TYR A 29 18.81 -17.01 -15.60
C TYR A 29 18.73 -16.20 -16.89
N SER A 30 19.52 -16.55 -17.90
CA SER A 30 19.41 -15.93 -19.21
C SER A 30 18.02 -16.18 -19.80
N SER A 31 17.30 -15.12 -20.13
CA SER A 31 15.94 -15.20 -20.68
C SER A 31 15.58 -13.90 -21.37
N ASP A 32 14.96 -13.98 -22.54
CA ASP A 32 14.41 -12.83 -23.28
C ASP A 32 13.31 -12.13 -22.49
N LEU A 33 12.71 -12.81 -21.51
CA LEU A 33 11.71 -12.24 -20.62
C LEU A 33 12.27 -11.19 -19.66
N HIS A 34 13.60 -11.18 -19.46
CA HIS A 34 14.23 -10.18 -18.60
C HIS A 34 14.15 -8.78 -19.21
N ASP A 35 14.41 -8.65 -20.51
CA ASP A 35 14.31 -7.36 -21.20
C ASP A 35 12.85 -6.86 -21.22
N LEU A 36 11.89 -7.76 -21.37
CA LEU A 36 10.47 -7.42 -21.26
C LEU A 36 10.12 -6.94 -19.84
N LEU A 37 10.64 -7.58 -18.80
CA LEU A 37 10.47 -7.16 -17.40
C LEU A 37 11.06 -5.76 -17.19
N MET A 38 12.30 -5.53 -17.66
CA MET A 38 12.96 -4.24 -17.50
C MET A 38 12.31 -3.13 -18.33
N ALA A 39 11.82 -3.44 -19.52
CA ALA A 39 11.04 -2.50 -20.30
C ALA A 39 9.77 -2.04 -19.55
N ASN A 40 9.03 -2.97 -18.94
CA ASN A 40 7.90 -2.63 -18.10
C ASN A 40 8.32 -1.82 -16.86
N PHE A 41 9.43 -2.18 -16.24
CA PHE A 41 9.97 -1.47 -15.08
C PHE A 41 10.23 0.01 -15.40
N PHE A 42 10.91 0.31 -16.50
CA PHE A 42 11.18 1.69 -16.92
C PHE A 42 9.92 2.41 -17.42
N ALA A 43 9.09 1.73 -18.19
CA ALA A 43 7.86 2.33 -18.72
C ALA A 43 6.89 2.78 -17.61
N GLN A 44 6.81 2.05 -16.50
CA GLN A 44 5.93 2.42 -15.40
C GLN A 44 6.43 3.65 -14.64
N THR A 45 7.73 3.77 -14.42
CA THR A 45 8.32 4.96 -13.78
C THR A 45 8.17 6.19 -14.67
N GLU A 46 8.40 6.04 -15.98
CA GLU A 46 8.21 7.10 -16.97
C GLU A 46 6.74 7.56 -17.03
N ALA A 47 5.80 6.61 -17.08
CA ALA A 47 4.38 6.91 -17.12
C ALA A 47 3.90 7.66 -15.87
N LEU A 48 4.39 7.29 -14.67
CA LEU A 48 4.08 8.00 -13.43
C LEU A 48 4.64 9.43 -13.42
N MET A 49 5.82 9.64 -14.00
CA MET A 49 6.46 10.94 -14.07
C MET A 49 5.77 11.86 -15.09
N ASN A 50 5.63 11.39 -16.31
CA ASN A 50 5.18 12.22 -17.43
C ASN A 50 3.65 12.30 -17.53
N GLY A 51 2.96 11.22 -17.15
CA GLY A 51 1.54 11.11 -17.39
C GLY A 51 1.20 10.93 -18.87
N LYS A 52 -0.05 11.21 -19.21
CA LYS A 52 -0.56 11.21 -20.58
C LYS A 52 -1.73 12.19 -20.70
N GLU A 53 -1.64 13.11 -21.64
CA GLU A 53 -2.76 13.97 -21.96
C GLU A 53 -3.92 13.18 -22.58
N GLY A 54 -5.13 13.49 -22.16
CA GLY A 54 -6.31 12.97 -22.79
C GLY A 54 -6.47 13.61 -24.17
N ASN A 55 -6.60 12.84 -25.24
CA ASN A 55 -6.95 13.37 -26.55
C ASN A 55 -8.43 13.79 -26.54
N TYR A 56 -8.70 15.06 -26.26
CA TYR A 56 -10.04 15.64 -26.24
C TYR A 56 -10.54 16.03 -27.65
N HIS A 57 -9.73 15.82 -28.69
CA HIS A 57 -10.06 16.19 -30.09
C HIS A 57 -10.53 14.97 -30.89
N THR A 58 -11.67 14.44 -30.53
CA THR A 58 -12.47 13.70 -31.50
C THR A 58 -13.75 14.50 -31.71
N ASP A 59 -14.05 14.86 -32.97
CA ASP A 59 -15.28 15.53 -33.35
C ASP A 59 -16.56 14.74 -33.01
N ASP A 60 -16.40 13.64 -32.32
CA ASP A 60 -17.45 12.77 -31.84
C ASP A 60 -17.63 12.98 -30.31
N ASP A 61 -18.63 13.80 -29.99
CA ASP A 61 -19.07 14.17 -28.64
C ASP A 61 -19.49 12.94 -27.79
N THR A 62 -19.23 11.74 -28.28
CA THR A 62 -19.63 10.46 -27.67
C THR A 62 -18.57 9.81 -26.79
N ASP A 63 -17.30 10.21 -26.84
CA ASP A 63 -16.28 9.57 -25.97
C ASP A 63 -16.18 10.22 -24.57
N LYS A 64 -17.27 10.11 -23.79
CA LYS A 64 -17.28 10.48 -22.36
C LYS A 64 -16.18 9.79 -21.56
N LYS A 65 -15.48 8.80 -22.13
CA LYS A 65 -14.36 8.08 -21.51
C LYS A 65 -13.02 8.78 -21.72
N ALA A 66 -12.93 9.80 -22.59
CA ALA A 66 -11.67 10.51 -22.84
C ALA A 66 -11.08 11.12 -21.55
N VAL A 67 -11.93 11.69 -20.69
CA VAL A 67 -11.54 12.25 -19.39
C VAL A 67 -10.91 11.19 -18.46
N TYR A 68 -11.41 9.95 -18.52
CA TYR A 68 -10.90 8.86 -17.68
C TYR A 68 -9.58 8.24 -18.21
N LYS A 69 -9.16 8.63 -19.41
CA LYS A 69 -7.89 8.20 -20.03
C LYS A 69 -6.75 9.19 -19.81
N GLU A 70 -7.01 10.30 -19.12
CA GLU A 70 -6.00 11.28 -18.74
C GLU A 70 -5.22 10.80 -17.52
N PHE A 71 -3.91 10.92 -17.58
CA PHE A 71 -3.00 10.66 -16.48
C PHE A 71 -2.17 11.91 -16.21
N LYS A 72 -2.34 12.52 -15.05
CA LYS A 72 -1.73 13.82 -14.73
C LYS A 72 -0.21 13.81 -14.66
N GLY A 73 0.40 12.64 -14.46
CA GLY A 73 1.82 12.54 -14.18
C GLY A 73 2.21 13.15 -12.83
N ASN A 74 3.47 13.54 -12.70
CA ASN A 74 4.04 14.12 -11.48
C ASN A 74 3.74 13.28 -10.22
N ARG A 75 3.80 11.95 -10.38
CA ARG A 75 3.65 10.97 -9.30
C ARG A 75 5.05 10.56 -8.84
N PRO A 76 5.48 10.95 -7.64
CA PRO A 76 6.85 10.71 -7.19
C PRO A 76 7.15 9.22 -7.06
N SER A 77 8.28 8.82 -7.61
CA SER A 77 8.80 7.46 -7.47
C SER A 77 10.32 7.48 -7.30
N ASN A 78 10.85 6.47 -6.63
CA ASN A 78 12.29 6.19 -6.59
C ASN A 78 12.58 4.95 -7.42
N THR A 79 13.70 4.96 -8.13
CA THR A 79 14.19 3.80 -8.87
C THR A 79 15.45 3.30 -8.20
N ILE A 80 15.40 2.06 -7.68
CA ILE A 80 16.53 1.37 -7.08
C ILE A 80 16.97 0.29 -8.08
N LEU A 81 18.09 0.53 -8.75
CA LEU A 81 18.63 -0.39 -9.75
C LEU A 81 19.86 -1.08 -9.16
N ILE A 82 19.79 -2.39 -9.01
CA ILE A 82 20.80 -3.24 -8.38
C ILE A 82 21.44 -4.11 -9.49
N ASP A 83 22.76 -4.33 -9.41
CA ASP A 83 23.46 -5.11 -10.43
C ASP A 83 22.88 -6.53 -10.58
N LYS A 84 22.76 -7.26 -9.47
CA LYS A 84 22.21 -8.63 -9.46
C LYS A 84 21.59 -8.96 -8.11
N LEU A 85 20.55 -9.79 -8.11
CA LEU A 85 20.00 -10.34 -6.89
C LEU A 85 20.96 -11.41 -6.32
N THR A 86 21.56 -11.09 -5.20
CA THR A 86 22.44 -11.98 -4.41
C THR A 86 22.00 -11.93 -2.93
N PRO A 87 22.42 -12.89 -2.08
CA PRO A 87 22.17 -12.78 -0.65
C PRO A 87 22.68 -11.47 -0.04
N GLU A 88 23.82 -10.97 -0.50
CA GLU A 88 24.40 -9.70 -0.06
C GLU A 88 23.56 -8.50 -0.48
N SER A 89 23.16 -8.41 -1.76
CA SER A 89 22.33 -7.31 -2.24
C SER A 89 20.93 -7.33 -1.63
N LEU A 90 20.38 -8.51 -1.38
CA LEU A 90 19.11 -8.64 -0.65
C LEU A 90 19.25 -8.18 0.81
N GLY A 91 20.31 -8.59 1.51
CA GLY A 91 20.61 -8.13 2.86
C GLY A 91 20.76 -6.61 2.95
N SER A 92 21.48 -6.03 1.99
CA SER A 92 21.63 -4.57 1.89
C SER A 92 20.30 -3.86 1.66
N LEU A 93 19.43 -4.41 0.81
CA LEU A 93 18.09 -3.88 0.55
C LEU A 93 17.20 -3.94 1.79
N LEU A 94 17.24 -5.05 2.53
CA LEU A 94 16.49 -5.17 3.80
C LEU A 94 16.97 -4.14 4.81
N ALA A 95 18.29 -4.00 5.00
CA ALA A 95 18.87 -3.00 5.90
C ALA A 95 18.49 -1.56 5.48
N LEU A 96 18.45 -1.26 4.18
CA LEU A 96 17.98 0.03 3.67
C LEU A 96 16.54 0.33 4.14
N TYR A 97 15.63 -0.64 4.06
CA TYR A 97 14.24 -0.44 4.48
C TYR A 97 14.07 -0.40 5.99
N GLU A 98 14.89 -1.11 6.75
CA GLU A 98 14.94 -0.97 8.21
C GLU A 98 15.36 0.44 8.61
N HIS A 99 16.45 0.96 8.02
CA HIS A 99 16.89 2.34 8.24
C HIS A 99 15.86 3.37 7.77
N LYS A 100 15.22 3.15 6.61
CA LYS A 100 14.16 4.02 6.12
C LYS A 100 13.01 4.10 7.13
N THR A 101 12.57 2.98 7.69
CA THR A 101 11.51 2.93 8.69
C THR A 101 11.89 3.70 9.95
N PHE A 102 13.12 3.49 10.44
CA PHE A 102 13.63 4.21 11.60
C PHE A 102 13.68 5.73 11.36
N VAL A 103 14.26 6.15 10.24
CA VAL A 103 14.41 7.58 9.89
C VAL A 103 13.03 8.25 9.71
N GLN A 104 12.09 7.58 9.05
CA GLN A 104 10.72 8.08 8.92
C GLN A 104 10.04 8.22 10.28
N GLY A 105 10.18 7.24 11.16
CA GLY A 105 9.67 7.33 12.53
C GLY A 105 10.24 8.52 13.29
N TYR A 106 11.55 8.74 13.19
CA TYR A 106 12.21 9.89 13.80
C TYR A 106 11.69 11.23 13.26
N ILE A 107 11.59 11.35 11.91
CA ILE A 107 11.08 12.58 11.27
C ILE A 107 9.61 12.85 11.66
N TRP A 108 8.80 11.82 11.78
CA TRP A 108 7.38 11.96 12.14
C TRP A 108 7.11 11.98 13.63
N ASN A 109 8.17 11.95 14.46
CA ASN A 109 8.07 11.87 15.92
C ASN A 109 7.23 10.69 16.41
N ILE A 110 7.44 9.53 15.79
CA ILE A 110 6.82 8.26 16.15
C ILE A 110 7.88 7.37 16.81
N TYR A 111 7.55 6.81 17.97
CA TYR A 111 8.40 5.84 18.66
C TYR A 111 8.31 4.48 17.96
N SER A 112 9.13 4.27 16.91
CA SER A 112 9.05 3.14 16.00
C SER A 112 9.28 1.77 16.66
N PHE A 113 9.94 1.71 17.82
CA PHE A 113 10.22 0.47 18.56
C PHE A 113 9.27 0.23 19.73
N ASP A 114 8.36 1.17 20.01
CA ASP A 114 7.33 1.03 21.01
C ASP A 114 6.02 0.52 20.40
N GLN A 115 5.17 -0.04 21.25
CA GLN A 115 3.93 -0.69 20.83
C GLN A 115 2.69 -0.07 21.48
N PHE A 116 2.70 1.23 21.77
CA PHE A 116 1.63 1.90 22.51
C PHE A 116 0.23 1.66 21.91
N GLY A 117 0.12 1.65 20.58
CA GLY A 117 -1.16 1.34 19.92
C GLY A 117 -1.62 -0.09 20.11
N VAL A 118 -0.69 -1.05 20.09
CA VAL A 118 -0.98 -2.48 20.34
C VAL A 118 -1.34 -2.70 21.82
N GLU A 119 -0.62 -2.07 22.74
CA GLU A 119 -0.89 -2.14 24.18
C GLU A 119 -2.29 -1.62 24.51
N TYR A 120 -2.63 -0.46 23.95
CA TYR A 120 -3.98 0.11 24.10
C TYR A 120 -5.06 -0.85 23.58
N GLY A 121 -4.87 -1.43 22.40
CA GLY A 121 -5.78 -2.42 21.85
C GLY A 121 -5.95 -3.66 22.73
N LYS A 122 -4.85 -4.15 23.36
CA LYS A 122 -4.90 -5.28 24.30
C LYS A 122 -5.68 -4.94 25.57
N VAL A 123 -5.52 -3.73 26.10
CA VAL A 123 -6.31 -3.25 27.26
C VAL A 123 -7.80 -3.27 26.94
N LEU A 124 -8.20 -2.69 25.82
CA LEU A 124 -9.60 -2.70 25.39
C LEU A 124 -10.11 -4.13 25.17
N ALA A 125 -9.33 -4.98 24.50
CA ALA A 125 -9.72 -6.38 24.27
C ALA A 125 -9.94 -7.16 25.59
N ASN A 126 -9.11 -6.96 26.61
CA ASN A 126 -9.27 -7.59 27.92
C ASN A 126 -10.55 -7.10 28.63
N ASN A 127 -10.87 -5.80 28.54
CA ASN A 127 -12.09 -5.26 29.11
C ASN A 127 -13.32 -5.87 28.43
N ILE A 128 -13.35 -5.85 27.10
CA ILE A 128 -14.43 -6.46 26.30
C ILE A 128 -14.56 -7.96 26.59
N LYS A 129 -13.45 -8.69 26.70
CA LYS A 129 -13.46 -10.12 27.06
C LYS A 129 -14.19 -10.35 28.40
N THR A 130 -13.90 -9.54 29.40
CA THR A 130 -14.55 -9.63 30.72
C THR A 130 -16.04 -9.38 30.62
N GLU A 131 -16.46 -8.38 29.84
CA GLU A 131 -17.87 -8.05 29.62
C GLU A 131 -18.63 -9.18 28.88
N LEU A 132 -18.00 -9.76 27.85
CA LEU A 132 -18.54 -10.90 27.11
C LEU A 132 -18.69 -12.15 28.00
N GLN A 133 -17.76 -12.36 28.94
CA GLN A 133 -17.86 -13.45 29.91
C GLN A 133 -18.97 -13.24 30.93
N ALA A 134 -19.17 -11.98 31.35
CA ALA A 134 -20.23 -11.61 32.27
C ALA A 134 -21.60 -11.48 31.59
N ASN A 135 -21.69 -11.53 30.25
CA ASN A 135 -22.87 -11.17 29.45
C ASN A 135 -23.42 -9.77 29.78
N GLU A 136 -22.55 -8.85 30.16
CA GLU A 136 -22.91 -7.49 30.55
C GLU A 136 -22.04 -6.50 29.76
N ILE A 137 -22.66 -5.77 28.84
CA ILE A 137 -21.98 -4.74 28.05
C ILE A 137 -21.97 -3.42 28.78
N LYS A 138 -20.81 -2.86 29.02
CA LYS A 138 -20.62 -1.56 29.65
C LYS A 138 -20.71 -0.43 28.63
N LYS A 139 -20.21 0.76 29.01
CA LYS A 139 -20.25 1.94 28.15
C LYS A 139 -19.18 1.84 27.03
N HIS A 140 -19.65 1.73 25.81
CA HIS A 140 -18.86 1.81 24.58
C HIS A 140 -19.40 2.89 23.65
N ASP A 141 -18.70 3.16 22.53
CA ASP A 141 -19.28 3.89 21.41
C ASP A 141 -20.43 3.10 20.78
N CYS A 142 -21.29 3.80 20.02
CA CYS A 142 -22.52 3.20 19.47
C CYS A 142 -22.21 1.99 18.57
N SER A 143 -21.18 2.05 17.75
CA SER A 143 -20.83 0.96 16.84
C SER A 143 -20.39 -0.29 17.61
N THR A 144 -19.46 -0.13 18.52
CA THR A 144 -18.95 -1.23 19.37
C THR A 144 -20.06 -1.85 20.20
N ALA A 145 -20.90 -1.04 20.84
CA ALA A 145 -22.02 -1.53 21.64
C ALA A 145 -23.02 -2.37 20.84
N ILE A 146 -23.37 -1.92 19.62
CA ILE A 146 -24.27 -2.67 18.73
C ILE A 146 -23.67 -4.01 18.33
N LEU A 147 -22.39 -4.03 17.96
CA LEU A 147 -21.70 -5.25 17.54
C LEU A 147 -21.56 -6.26 18.70
N LEU A 148 -21.21 -5.79 19.90
CA LEU A 148 -21.09 -6.64 21.08
C LEU A 148 -22.44 -7.26 21.47
N ASN A 149 -23.51 -6.47 21.47
CA ASN A 149 -24.87 -6.97 21.74
C ASN A 149 -25.31 -7.98 20.68
N HIS A 150 -25.04 -7.71 19.40
CA HIS A 150 -25.34 -8.64 18.33
C HIS A 150 -24.57 -9.96 18.50
N TYR A 151 -23.29 -9.90 18.84
CA TYR A 151 -22.47 -11.08 19.13
C TYR A 151 -23.02 -11.89 20.30
N LEU A 152 -23.33 -11.24 21.44
CA LEU A 152 -23.88 -11.91 22.63
C LEU A 152 -25.20 -12.63 22.32
N LYS A 153 -26.08 -11.99 21.56
CA LYS A 153 -27.37 -12.55 21.17
C LYS A 153 -27.23 -13.81 20.32
N ASN A 154 -26.26 -13.87 19.42
CA ASN A 154 -26.15 -14.95 18.45
C ASN A 154 -25.12 -16.03 18.86
N LYS A 155 -24.20 -15.77 19.80
CA LYS A 155 -23.20 -16.75 20.24
C LYS A 155 -23.81 -17.95 21.00
N SER A 156 -25.04 -17.82 21.50
CA SER A 156 -25.74 -18.84 22.34
C SER A 156 -26.59 -19.80 21.51
N GLU A 157 -26.62 -19.66 20.18
CA GLU A 157 -27.44 -20.49 19.28
C GLU A 157 -26.71 -21.77 18.77
N ASN A 158 -25.57 -22.17 19.39
CA ASN A 158 -24.85 -23.42 19.08
C ASN A 158 -24.80 -24.36 20.27
#